data_4ee885ccc17108d8f7a57daa4a4bd841
#
_entry.id   4ee885ccc17108d8f7a57daa4a4bd841
#
_cell.length_a   1.000
_cell.length_b   1.000
_cell.length_c   1.000
_cell.angle_alpha   90.00
_cell.angle_beta   90.00
_cell.angle_gamma   90.00
#
_symmetry.space_group_name_H-M   'P 1'
#
loop_
_entity.id
_entity.type
_entity.pdbx_description
1 polymer ?
#
loop_
_entity_poly.entity_id
_entity_poly.type
_entity_poly.pdbx_seq_one_letter_code
_entity_poly.pdbx_strand_id
1 'polypeptide(L)'
;MKKLNSLVLDFTITILDYLYRGRSVPRFWVLEVIARAPYFAFISVLHFRESLGLRGEDHIYLMKEHFYQALNETEHLEEMELREGNKYWIDRFFAKHLVLFYYWVMVVYYLVDPMDAYDINMRIEKHACETYTKYLAYHPEDKKIAQIAQDELEHSKELQHAMLMIS
;
A
#
# COMPACT_ATOMS: atom_id res chain seq x y z
N MET A 1 -2.08 -18.78 -6.31
CA MET A 1 -2.62 -17.79 -5.37
C MET A 1 -3.13 -16.49 -6.02
N LYS A 2 -2.72 -16.11 -7.24
CA LYS A 2 -3.18 -14.88 -7.95
C LYS A 2 -4.71 -14.69 -8.03
N LYS A 3 -5.51 -15.78 -8.15
CA LYS A 3 -6.99 -15.69 -8.12
C LYS A 3 -7.52 -15.32 -6.73
N LEU A 4 -6.85 -15.75 -5.66
CA LEU A 4 -7.19 -15.40 -4.29
C LEU A 4 -6.90 -13.91 -4.03
N ASN A 5 -5.74 -13.42 -4.48
CA ASN A 5 -5.37 -12.01 -4.39
C ASN A 5 -6.42 -11.12 -5.06
N SER A 6 -6.85 -11.46 -6.29
CA SER A 6 -7.91 -10.70 -6.97
C SER A 6 -9.23 -10.73 -6.19
N LEU A 7 -9.65 -11.88 -5.69
CA LEU A 7 -10.90 -12.00 -4.94
C LEU A 7 -10.88 -11.17 -3.64
N VAL A 8 -9.79 -11.25 -2.90
CA VAL A 8 -9.61 -10.46 -1.65
C VAL A 8 -9.61 -8.97 -1.95
N LEU A 9 -8.89 -8.56 -2.99
CA LEU A 9 -8.84 -7.16 -3.41
C LEU A 9 -10.22 -6.65 -3.83
N ASP A 10 -10.91 -7.36 -4.74
CA ASP A 10 -12.24 -6.97 -5.24
C ASP A 10 -13.25 -6.85 -4.10
N PHE A 11 -13.20 -7.77 -3.14
CA PHE A 11 -14.06 -7.73 -1.94
C PHE A 11 -13.75 -6.50 -1.07
N THR A 12 -12.46 -6.23 -0.82
CA THR A 12 -12.01 -5.07 -0.04
C THR A 12 -12.41 -3.76 -0.70
N ILE A 13 -12.20 -3.64 -2.02
CA ILE A 13 -12.60 -2.47 -2.81
C ILE A 13 -14.11 -2.23 -2.69
N THR A 14 -14.90 -3.29 -2.85
CA THR A 14 -16.37 -3.20 -2.77
C THR A 14 -16.81 -2.65 -1.40
N ILE A 15 -16.19 -3.11 -0.31
CA ILE A 15 -16.47 -2.62 1.03
C ILE A 15 -16.09 -1.15 1.16
N LEU A 16 -14.91 -0.76 0.71
CA LEU A 16 -14.44 0.63 0.77
C LEU A 16 -15.33 1.56 -0.05
N ASP A 17 -15.72 1.15 -1.25
CA ASP A 17 -16.62 1.92 -2.10
C ASP A 17 -18.00 2.14 -1.46
N TYR A 18 -18.50 1.15 -0.75
CA TYR A 18 -19.75 1.25 -0.03
C TYR A 18 -19.64 2.16 1.20
N LEU A 19 -18.63 1.96 2.04
CA LEU A 19 -18.44 2.70 3.30
C LEU A 19 -18.08 4.17 3.09
N TYR A 20 -17.32 4.46 2.03
CA TYR A 20 -16.80 5.82 1.75
C TYR A 20 -17.49 6.49 0.55
N ARG A 21 -18.66 6.05 0.19
CA ARG A 21 -19.43 6.64 -0.91
C ARG A 21 -19.65 8.14 -0.69
N GLY A 22 -19.12 8.98 -1.60
CA GLY A 22 -19.20 10.44 -1.49
C GLY A 22 -18.26 11.07 -0.46
N ARG A 23 -17.31 10.30 0.09
CA ARG A 23 -16.32 10.74 1.10
C ARG A 23 -14.90 10.45 0.62
N SER A 24 -14.46 11.15 -0.43
CA SER A 24 -13.18 10.87 -1.10
C SER A 24 -11.97 11.04 -0.17
N VAL A 25 -11.86 12.15 0.55
CA VAL A 25 -10.69 12.42 1.41
C VAL A 25 -10.58 11.43 2.59
N PRO A 26 -11.63 11.10 3.35
CA PRO A 26 -11.57 10.01 4.34
C PRO A 26 -11.21 8.66 3.75
N ARG A 27 -11.68 8.34 2.53
CA ARG A 27 -11.31 7.12 1.82
C ARG A 27 -9.83 7.09 1.49
N PHE A 28 -9.29 8.19 0.97
CA PHE A 28 -7.86 8.33 0.68
C PHE A 28 -7.04 8.15 1.95
N TRP A 29 -7.40 8.84 3.04
CA TRP A 29 -6.72 8.67 4.31
C TRP A 29 -6.67 7.20 4.78
N VAL A 30 -7.75 6.45 4.67
CA VAL A 30 -7.78 5.03 5.03
C VAL A 30 -6.89 4.19 4.10
N LEU A 31 -6.88 4.50 2.80
CA LEU A 31 -6.00 3.83 1.83
C LEU A 31 -4.53 4.03 2.22
N GLU A 32 -4.10 5.27 2.51
CA GLU A 32 -2.72 5.58 2.90
C GLU A 32 -2.32 4.94 4.23
N VAL A 33 -3.25 4.88 5.21
CA VAL A 33 -3.00 4.15 6.46
C VAL A 33 -2.68 2.69 6.18
N ILE A 34 -3.36 2.07 5.21
CA ILE A 34 -3.21 0.64 4.88
C ILE A 34 -2.00 0.41 3.96
N ALA A 35 -1.77 1.27 2.96
CA ALA A 35 -0.76 1.12 1.92
C ALA A 35 0.67 1.01 2.47
N ARG A 36 0.97 1.67 3.58
CA ARG A 36 2.28 1.59 4.25
C ARG A 36 2.59 0.21 4.85
N ALA A 37 1.57 -0.53 5.27
CA ALA A 37 1.74 -1.75 6.06
C ALA A 37 2.58 -2.82 5.35
N PRO A 38 2.38 -3.12 4.05
CA PRO A 38 3.18 -4.08 3.32
C PRO A 38 4.67 -3.74 3.30
N TYR A 39 5.02 -2.49 3.08
CA TYR A 39 6.42 -2.07 3.01
C TYR A 39 7.15 -2.27 4.34
N PHE A 40 6.52 -1.89 5.47
CA PHE A 40 7.07 -2.17 6.80
C PHE A 40 7.15 -3.68 7.08
N ALA A 41 6.20 -4.47 6.60
CA ALA A 41 6.23 -5.92 6.71
C ALA A 41 7.41 -6.51 5.90
N PHE A 42 7.62 -6.06 4.66
CA PHE A 42 8.74 -6.49 3.82
C PHE A 42 10.09 -6.16 4.44
N ILE A 43 10.26 -4.92 4.93
CA ILE A 43 11.47 -4.49 5.65
C ILE A 43 11.71 -5.38 6.87
N SER A 44 10.69 -5.66 7.67
CA SER A 44 10.80 -6.48 8.87
C SER A 44 11.23 -7.91 8.56
N VAL A 45 10.68 -8.51 7.50
CA VAL A 45 11.04 -9.87 7.07
C VAL A 45 12.45 -9.91 6.47
N LEU A 46 12.83 -8.91 5.67
CA LEU A 46 14.19 -8.81 5.13
C LEU A 46 15.21 -8.69 6.26
N HIS A 47 14.95 -7.82 7.25
CA HIS A 47 15.81 -7.70 8.43
C HIS A 47 15.89 -9.00 9.23
N PHE A 48 14.77 -9.69 9.42
CA PHE A 48 14.74 -10.99 10.08
C PHE A 48 15.60 -12.03 9.33
N ARG A 49 15.47 -12.14 8.01
CA ARG A 49 16.29 -13.02 7.18
C ARG A 49 17.77 -12.69 7.29
N GLU A 50 18.13 -11.41 7.25
CA GLU A 50 19.53 -10.96 7.43
C GLU A 50 20.08 -11.40 8.78
N SER A 51 19.31 -11.25 9.86
CA SER A 51 19.70 -11.66 11.22
C SER A 51 19.94 -13.17 11.35
N LEU A 52 19.35 -13.97 10.46
CA LEU A 52 19.56 -15.43 10.36
C LEU A 52 20.68 -15.81 9.38
N GLY A 53 21.38 -14.83 8.79
CA GLY A 53 22.39 -15.07 7.76
C GLY A 53 21.81 -15.47 6.38
N LEU A 54 20.53 -15.28 6.15
CA LEU A 54 19.82 -15.60 4.92
C LEU A 54 19.69 -14.39 3.98
N ARG A 55 20.76 -13.64 3.85
CA ARG A 55 20.83 -12.46 3.01
C ARG A 55 21.04 -12.85 1.54
N GLY A 56 20.08 -12.51 0.67
CA GLY A 56 20.18 -12.67 -0.79
C GLY A 56 21.02 -11.55 -1.44
N GLU A 57 21.34 -11.70 -2.72
CA GLU A 57 22.10 -10.71 -3.50
C GLU A 57 21.36 -9.38 -3.61
N ASP A 58 20.04 -9.41 -3.80
CA ASP A 58 19.19 -8.23 -3.99
C ASP A 58 18.73 -7.58 -2.68
N HIS A 59 19.16 -8.12 -1.55
CA HIS A 59 18.69 -7.72 -0.22
C HIS A 59 18.80 -6.22 0.04
N ILE A 60 19.95 -5.60 -0.26
CA ILE A 60 20.19 -4.18 -0.01
C ILE A 60 19.33 -3.30 -0.92
N TYR A 61 19.13 -3.72 -2.17
CA TYR A 61 18.26 -3.02 -3.09
C TYR A 61 16.82 -3.03 -2.58
N LEU A 62 16.27 -4.20 -2.26
CA LEU A 62 14.91 -4.36 -1.75
C LEU A 62 14.68 -3.60 -0.45
N MET A 63 15.66 -3.63 0.48
CA MET A 63 15.58 -2.86 1.72
C MET A 63 15.46 -1.36 1.46
N LYS A 64 16.31 -0.80 0.59
CA LYS A 64 16.30 0.62 0.27
C LYS A 64 14.98 1.02 -0.41
N GLU A 65 14.54 0.21 -1.37
CA GLU A 65 13.32 0.46 -2.13
C GLU A 65 12.09 0.49 -1.21
N HIS A 66 11.94 -0.52 -0.35
CA HIS A 66 10.80 -0.56 0.57
C HIS A 66 10.86 0.52 1.64
N PHE A 67 12.05 0.95 2.09
CA PHE A 67 12.16 2.12 2.96
C PHE A 67 11.73 3.40 2.26
N TYR A 68 12.14 3.59 1.00
CA TYR A 68 11.71 4.73 0.20
C TYR A 68 10.19 4.76 0.04
N GLN A 69 9.60 3.63 -0.37
CA GLN A 69 8.15 3.49 -0.53
C GLN A 69 7.41 3.74 0.78
N ALA A 70 7.86 3.16 1.91
CA ALA A 70 7.25 3.38 3.22
C ALA A 70 7.27 4.85 3.66
N LEU A 71 8.33 5.60 3.34
CA LEU A 71 8.43 7.03 3.63
C LEU A 71 7.50 7.83 2.72
N ASN A 72 7.46 7.53 1.44
CA ASN A 72 6.59 8.20 0.47
C ASN A 72 5.11 8.03 0.85
N GLU A 73 4.67 6.80 1.19
CA GLU A 73 3.33 6.53 1.71
C GLU A 73 3.03 7.31 3.01
N THR A 74 4.06 7.60 3.80
CA THR A 74 3.90 8.41 5.01
C THR A 74 3.63 9.87 4.65
N GLU A 75 4.30 10.40 3.63
CA GLU A 75 4.05 11.75 3.10
C GLU A 75 2.65 11.88 2.49
N HIS A 76 2.18 10.84 1.77
CA HIS A 76 0.81 10.78 1.27
C HIS A 76 -0.22 10.82 2.42
N LEU A 77 0.03 10.05 3.48
CA LEU A 77 -0.83 10.04 4.66
C LEU A 77 -0.89 11.42 5.32
N GLU A 78 0.26 12.11 5.50
CA GLU A 78 0.32 13.46 6.05
C GLU A 78 -0.50 14.45 5.21
N GLU A 79 -0.43 14.37 3.88
CA GLU A 79 -1.26 15.19 2.98
C GLU A 79 -2.76 14.93 3.20
N MET A 80 -3.17 13.66 3.39
CA MET A 80 -4.57 13.33 3.68
C MET A 80 -5.00 13.82 5.06
N GLU A 81 -4.10 13.84 6.04
CA GLU A 81 -4.38 14.40 7.37
C GLU A 81 -4.52 15.93 7.34
N LEU A 82 -3.71 16.63 6.57
CA LEU A 82 -3.85 18.07 6.33
C LEU A 82 -5.21 18.42 5.70
N ARG A 83 -5.79 17.50 4.92
CA ARG A 83 -7.13 17.62 4.33
C ARG A 83 -8.26 17.15 5.25
N GLU A 84 -8.00 16.93 6.53
CA GLU A 84 -8.96 16.40 7.52
C GLU A 84 -9.51 15.00 7.20
N GLY A 85 -8.78 14.16 6.45
CA GLY A 85 -9.18 12.80 6.13
C GLY A 85 -9.42 11.93 7.37
N ASN A 86 -8.69 12.20 8.43
CA ASN A 86 -8.77 11.53 9.74
C ASN A 86 -9.81 12.16 10.71
N LYS A 87 -10.70 13.03 10.25
CA LYS A 87 -11.63 13.79 11.09
C LYS A 87 -12.52 12.91 11.98
N TYR A 88 -13.04 11.82 11.44
CA TYR A 88 -13.99 10.97 12.15
C TYR A 88 -13.26 9.92 12.98
N TRP A 89 -13.62 9.84 14.29
CA TRP A 89 -12.99 8.90 15.21
C TRP A 89 -13.20 7.44 14.82
N ILE A 90 -14.35 7.13 14.21
CA ILE A 90 -14.69 5.78 13.78
C ILE A 90 -13.79 5.29 12.65
N ASP A 91 -13.47 6.16 11.67
CA ASP A 91 -12.53 5.85 10.59
C ASP A 91 -11.14 5.58 11.17
N ARG A 92 -10.69 6.41 12.14
CA ARG A 92 -9.41 6.22 12.84
C ARG A 92 -9.37 4.90 13.62
N PHE A 93 -10.46 4.56 14.31
CA PHE A 93 -10.53 3.32 15.07
C PHE A 93 -10.39 2.10 14.16
N PHE A 94 -11.20 2.00 13.11
CA PHE A 94 -11.17 0.86 12.19
C PHE A 94 -9.87 0.80 11.40
N ALA A 95 -9.38 1.90 10.84
CA ALA A 95 -8.15 1.93 10.07
C ALA A 95 -6.95 1.44 10.90
N LYS A 96 -6.80 1.90 12.15
CA LYS A 96 -5.70 1.49 13.03
C LYS A 96 -5.72 0.00 13.39
N HIS A 97 -6.89 -0.57 13.61
CA HIS A 97 -7.00 -2.00 13.89
C HIS A 97 -6.80 -2.85 12.64
N LEU A 98 -7.36 -2.40 11.51
CA LEU A 98 -7.20 -3.06 10.23
C LEU A 98 -5.74 -3.08 9.78
N VAL A 99 -5.02 -1.95 9.88
CA VAL A 99 -3.62 -1.87 9.49
C VAL A 99 -2.73 -2.77 10.35
N LEU A 100 -2.99 -2.85 11.65
CA LEU A 100 -2.24 -3.73 12.54
C LEU A 100 -2.43 -5.21 12.17
N PHE A 101 -3.67 -5.62 11.89
CA PHE A 101 -3.97 -6.96 11.41
C PHE A 101 -3.32 -7.22 10.06
N TYR A 102 -3.48 -6.30 9.12
CA TYR A 102 -2.94 -6.42 7.76
C TYR A 102 -1.41 -6.50 7.75
N TYR A 103 -0.72 -5.72 8.58
CA TYR A 103 0.73 -5.81 8.75
C TYR A 103 1.18 -7.24 9.06
N TRP A 104 0.56 -7.90 10.06
CA TRP A 104 0.93 -9.26 10.42
C TRP A 104 0.57 -10.28 9.34
N VAL A 105 -0.54 -10.09 8.65
CA VAL A 105 -0.88 -10.90 7.47
C VAL A 105 0.21 -10.79 6.41
N MET A 106 0.68 -9.57 6.11
CA MET A 106 1.73 -9.34 5.12
C MET A 106 3.09 -9.87 5.58
N VAL A 107 3.44 -9.80 6.86
CA VAL A 107 4.65 -10.44 7.40
C VAL A 107 4.64 -11.94 7.15
N VAL A 108 3.55 -12.63 7.50
CA VAL A 108 3.42 -14.07 7.26
C VAL A 108 3.41 -14.37 5.77
N TYR A 109 2.68 -13.59 4.99
CA TYR A 109 2.55 -13.80 3.55
C TYR A 109 3.90 -13.67 2.83
N TYR A 110 4.67 -12.62 3.15
CA TYR A 110 6.00 -12.41 2.58
C TYR A 110 7.05 -13.43 3.05
N LEU A 111 6.90 -13.96 4.26
CA LEU A 111 7.74 -15.07 4.74
C LEU A 111 7.52 -16.35 3.94
N VAL A 112 6.27 -16.65 3.60
CA VAL A 112 5.86 -17.91 2.95
C VAL A 112 5.97 -17.82 1.43
N ASP A 113 5.49 -16.74 0.85
CA ASP A 113 5.45 -16.55 -0.61
C ASP A 113 5.66 -15.05 -0.96
N PRO A 114 6.93 -14.62 -1.10
CA PRO A 114 7.25 -13.24 -1.45
C PRO A 114 6.65 -12.79 -2.78
N MET A 115 6.59 -13.71 -3.76
CA MET A 115 6.06 -13.40 -5.10
C MET A 115 4.58 -12.99 -5.05
N ASP A 116 3.77 -13.78 -4.34
CA ASP A 116 2.34 -13.49 -4.23
C ASP A 116 2.06 -12.32 -3.27
N ALA A 117 2.94 -12.08 -2.27
CA ALA A 117 2.87 -10.89 -1.43
C ALA A 117 3.15 -9.60 -2.22
N TYR A 118 4.10 -9.62 -3.13
CA TYR A 118 4.32 -8.51 -4.05
C TYR A 118 3.18 -8.35 -5.06
N ASP A 119 2.63 -9.45 -5.61
CA ASP A 119 1.51 -9.39 -6.55
C ASP A 119 0.28 -8.71 -5.95
N ILE A 120 -0.10 -9.05 -4.72
CA ILE A 120 -1.26 -8.39 -4.07
C ILE A 120 -0.99 -6.92 -3.84
N ASN A 121 0.21 -6.54 -3.35
CA ASN A 121 0.54 -5.15 -3.10
C ASN A 121 0.60 -4.35 -4.40
N MET A 122 1.24 -4.85 -5.44
CA MET A 122 1.24 -4.24 -6.77
C MET A 122 -0.17 -3.93 -7.29
N ARG A 123 -1.14 -4.83 -7.03
CA ARG A 123 -2.54 -4.62 -7.42
C ARG A 123 -3.23 -3.54 -6.58
N ILE A 124 -2.89 -3.44 -5.31
CA ILE A 124 -3.38 -2.40 -4.40
C ILE A 124 -2.91 -1.04 -4.90
N GLU A 125 -1.61 -0.86 -5.23
CA GLU A 125 -1.07 0.39 -5.76
C GLU A 125 -1.72 0.80 -7.09
N LYS A 126 -1.91 -0.17 -8.00
CA LYS A 126 -2.66 0.10 -9.24
C LYS A 126 -4.08 0.60 -8.98
N HIS A 127 -4.76 -0.01 -8.02
CA HIS A 127 -6.11 0.42 -7.64
C HIS A 127 -6.11 1.80 -6.98
N ALA A 128 -5.10 2.11 -6.15
CA ALA A 128 -4.92 3.44 -5.57
C ALA A 128 -4.72 4.49 -6.67
N CYS A 129 -3.81 4.26 -7.61
CA CYS A 129 -3.61 5.12 -8.79
C CYS A 129 -4.91 5.35 -9.57
N GLU A 130 -5.69 4.31 -9.85
CA GLU A 130 -7.00 4.44 -10.52
C GLU A 130 -7.99 5.27 -9.71
N THR A 131 -7.98 5.12 -8.39
CA THR A 131 -8.89 5.83 -7.48
C THR A 131 -8.57 7.32 -7.47
N TYR A 132 -7.29 7.69 -7.39
CA TYR A 132 -6.83 9.08 -7.48
C TYR A 132 -7.10 9.68 -8.86
N THR A 133 -6.86 8.91 -9.92
CA THR A 133 -7.15 9.35 -11.31
C THR A 133 -8.65 9.64 -11.52
N LYS A 134 -9.54 8.84 -10.95
CA LYS A 134 -10.99 9.09 -10.99
C LYS A 134 -11.37 10.39 -10.26
N TYR A 135 -10.72 10.68 -9.14
CA TYR A 135 -10.93 11.95 -8.42
C TYR A 135 -10.45 13.14 -9.25
N LEU A 136 -9.29 13.04 -9.87
CA LEU A 136 -8.70 14.09 -10.72
C LEU A 136 -9.54 14.42 -11.97
N ALA A 137 -10.37 13.50 -12.43
CA ALA A 137 -11.31 13.79 -13.52
C ALA A 137 -12.32 14.91 -13.17
N TYR A 138 -12.57 15.11 -11.86
CA TYR A 138 -13.43 16.17 -11.34
C TYR A 138 -12.66 17.32 -10.67
N HIS A 139 -11.38 17.12 -10.38
CA HIS A 139 -10.48 18.06 -9.68
C HIS A 139 -9.12 18.15 -10.38
N PRO A 140 -9.07 18.53 -11.68
CA PRO A 140 -7.83 18.51 -12.47
C PRO A 140 -6.77 19.50 -11.97
N GLU A 141 -7.15 20.47 -11.14
CA GLU A 141 -6.27 21.46 -10.53
C GLU A 141 -5.48 20.92 -9.32
N ASP A 142 -5.86 19.77 -8.77
CA ASP A 142 -5.24 19.20 -7.55
C ASP A 142 -3.90 18.53 -7.86
N LYS A 143 -2.85 19.34 -7.91
CA LYS A 143 -1.49 18.90 -8.23
C LYS A 143 -0.92 17.90 -7.22
N LYS A 144 -1.34 17.99 -5.95
CA LYS A 144 -0.86 17.06 -4.91
C LYS A 144 -1.42 15.66 -5.13
N ILE A 145 -2.73 15.54 -5.38
CA ILE A 145 -3.33 14.26 -5.72
C ILE A 145 -2.79 13.73 -7.06
N ALA A 146 -2.48 14.60 -8.02
CA ALA A 146 -1.86 14.18 -9.27
C ALA A 146 -0.45 13.58 -9.05
N GLN A 147 0.33 14.16 -8.12
CA GLN A 147 1.63 13.61 -7.74
C GLN A 147 1.46 12.24 -7.06
N ILE A 148 0.57 12.14 -6.07
CA ILE A 148 0.28 10.85 -5.39
C ILE A 148 -0.12 9.78 -6.41
N ALA A 149 -1.03 10.07 -7.34
CA ALA A 149 -1.42 9.11 -8.37
C ALA A 149 -0.23 8.63 -9.23
N GLN A 150 0.75 9.49 -9.49
CA GLN A 150 1.97 9.14 -10.21
C GLN A 150 2.88 8.25 -9.35
N ASP A 151 3.03 8.57 -8.06
CA ASP A 151 3.83 7.81 -7.12
C ASP A 151 3.28 6.37 -6.96
N GLU A 152 1.94 6.20 -6.84
CA GLU A 152 1.29 4.87 -6.79
C GLU A 152 1.57 4.03 -8.05
N LEU A 153 1.55 4.69 -9.22
CA LEU A 153 1.91 4.02 -10.46
C LEU A 153 3.37 3.57 -10.45
N GLU A 154 4.26 4.36 -9.90
CA GLU A 154 5.68 4.05 -9.77
C GLU A 154 5.91 2.91 -8.78
N HIS A 155 5.29 2.96 -7.58
CA HIS A 155 5.29 1.86 -6.61
C HIS A 155 4.86 0.54 -7.23
N SER A 156 3.79 0.55 -8.04
CA SER A 156 3.32 -0.66 -8.72
C SER A 156 4.35 -1.25 -9.69
N LYS A 157 5.14 -0.42 -10.36
CA LYS A 157 6.21 -0.86 -11.28
C LYS A 157 7.41 -1.40 -10.52
N GLU A 158 7.80 -0.75 -9.42
CA GLU A 158 8.92 -1.19 -8.59
C GLU A 158 8.61 -2.53 -7.90
N LEU A 159 7.37 -2.74 -7.44
CA LEU A 159 6.93 -4.04 -6.94
C LEU A 159 6.97 -5.13 -8.04
N GLN A 160 6.60 -4.79 -9.27
CA GLN A 160 6.74 -5.70 -10.40
C GLN A 160 8.22 -6.01 -10.69
N HIS A 161 9.10 -5.02 -10.57
CA HIS A 161 10.54 -5.23 -10.72
C HIS A 161 11.09 -6.10 -9.60
N ALA A 162 10.71 -5.87 -8.35
CA ALA A 162 11.08 -6.72 -7.21
C ALA A 162 10.67 -8.19 -7.42
N MET A 163 9.49 -8.45 -8.00
CA MET A 163 9.07 -9.80 -8.38
C MET A 163 10.02 -10.45 -9.39
N LEU A 164 10.55 -9.70 -10.36
CA LEU A 164 11.50 -10.23 -11.35
C LEU A 164 12.86 -10.55 -10.75
N MET A 165 13.28 -9.80 -9.71
CA MET A 165 14.56 -10.02 -9.03
C MET A 165 14.56 -11.31 -8.20
N ILE A 166 13.42 -11.65 -7.57
CA ILE A 166 13.32 -12.82 -6.69
C ILE A 166 12.78 -14.08 -7.40
N SER A 167 12.47 -13.98 -8.69
CA SER A 167 12.02 -15.14 -9.52
C SER A 167 13.22 -15.97 -10.03
#